data_67accf77b0635984101871d33d1266f6
#
_entry.id   67accf77b0635984101871d33d1266f6
#
_cell.length_a   1.000
_cell.length_b   1.000
_cell.length_c   1.000
_cell.angle_alpha   90.00
_cell.angle_beta   90.00
_cell.angle_gamma   90.00
#
_symmetry.space_group_name_H-M   'P 1'
#
loop_
_entity.id
_entity.type
_entity.pdbx_description
1 polymer ?
#
loop_
_entity_poly.entity_id
_entity_poly.type
_entity_poly.pdbx_seq_one_letter_code
_entity_poly.pdbx_strand_id
1 'polypeptide(L)'
;MIVESVELKDYRNYEFLDMNFNEHVNIIYGDNAQGKTNILESIYMCSTSKSHRGSKDREIVRFGADESHIKLNVLKHGMKYRIDMHLKKNKTKGIAVNGIPIKKAVELFGIINIVFFSPEDLNIIKNGPSERRRFMDMELSQLDKIYLSNLVNYNKVLNQRNKLLKDIAFSPSEQLMQTLDIWDMQLVKYGSLIIKGRKIFIEKINTIISDIHSRLTGGIENIKVCYVPDVDVNDFEEEVRNSRQKDIKYKVTGKGPHKDDLIFLINDNDVRKYGSQGQQRTAALSLKLSEIELVKLVIKDTPVLLLDDVLSELDSNRQNFLINSIGDIQTIVTCTGLEEFINNRMNINKIFKVTDGHVVNEN
;
A
#
# COMPACT_ATOMS: atom_id res chain seq x y z
N MET A 1 3.21 -5.52 16.77
CA MET A 1 1.78 -5.81 16.39
C MET A 1 1.69 -7.24 15.90
N ILE A 2 0.57 -7.93 16.17
CA ILE A 2 0.40 -9.34 15.80
C ILE A 2 -1.03 -9.55 15.29
N VAL A 3 -1.18 -10.22 14.16
CA VAL A 3 -2.45 -10.81 13.71
C VAL A 3 -2.63 -12.13 14.45
N GLU A 4 -3.65 -12.23 15.30
CA GLU A 4 -3.96 -13.44 16.04
C GLU A 4 -4.74 -14.42 15.16
N SER A 5 -5.76 -13.95 14.43
CA SER A 5 -6.59 -14.80 13.56
C SER A 5 -7.28 -14.02 12.45
N VAL A 6 -7.67 -14.74 11.41
CA VAL A 6 -8.55 -14.28 10.34
C VAL A 6 -9.68 -15.28 10.11
N GLU A 7 -10.91 -14.78 10.04
CA GLU A 7 -12.10 -15.54 9.66
C GLU A 7 -12.66 -14.91 8.38
N LEU A 8 -12.92 -15.72 7.37
CA LEU A 8 -13.50 -15.33 6.09
C LEU A 8 -14.79 -16.08 5.85
N LYS A 9 -15.80 -15.38 5.32
CA LYS A 9 -17.03 -15.99 4.84
C LYS A 9 -17.38 -15.42 3.48
N ASP A 10 -17.62 -16.31 2.51
CA ASP A 10 -17.94 -15.97 1.11
C ASP A 10 -16.96 -14.98 0.48
N TYR A 11 -15.66 -15.19 0.73
CA TYR A 11 -14.57 -14.32 0.31
C TYR A 11 -13.75 -14.97 -0.81
N ARG A 12 -13.69 -14.37 -1.99
CA ARG A 12 -12.96 -14.90 -3.15
C ARG A 12 -13.38 -16.36 -3.47
N ASN A 13 -12.49 -17.32 -3.24
CA ASN A 13 -12.73 -18.74 -3.42
C ASN A 13 -13.13 -19.46 -2.11
N TYR A 14 -13.09 -18.77 -0.96
CA TYR A 14 -13.43 -19.35 0.34
C TYR A 14 -14.91 -19.22 0.62
N GLU A 15 -15.59 -20.33 0.89
CA GLU A 15 -16.92 -20.34 1.48
C GLU A 15 -16.84 -19.98 2.95
N PHE A 16 -15.94 -20.65 3.66
CA PHE A 16 -15.59 -20.37 5.04
C PHE A 16 -14.11 -20.68 5.27
N LEU A 17 -13.46 -19.85 6.06
CA LEU A 17 -12.08 -20.04 6.52
C LEU A 17 -11.95 -19.48 7.93
N ASP A 18 -11.29 -20.24 8.82
CA ASP A 18 -10.87 -19.78 10.15
C ASP A 18 -9.41 -20.19 10.36
N MET A 19 -8.53 -19.20 10.56
CA MET A 19 -7.10 -19.42 10.74
C MET A 19 -6.58 -18.64 11.94
N ASN A 20 -5.81 -19.34 12.78
CA ASN A 20 -5.09 -18.73 13.89
C ASN A 20 -3.59 -18.74 13.56
N PHE A 21 -2.93 -17.59 13.67
CA PHE A 21 -1.51 -17.42 13.35
C PHE A 21 -0.63 -17.54 14.60
N ASN A 22 0.64 -17.89 14.36
CA ASN A 22 1.71 -17.74 15.35
C ASN A 22 2.23 -16.30 15.33
N GLU A 23 2.80 -15.85 16.42
CA GLU A 23 3.36 -14.49 16.55
C GLU A 23 4.65 -14.25 15.75
N HIS A 24 5.26 -15.30 15.18
CA HIS A 24 6.47 -15.23 14.36
C HIS A 24 6.15 -15.62 12.91
N VAL A 25 6.80 -16.68 12.39
CA VAL A 25 6.72 -17.06 10.99
C VAL A 25 5.60 -18.06 10.73
N ASN A 26 4.70 -17.69 9.83
CA ASN A 26 3.59 -18.53 9.36
C ASN A 26 3.76 -18.76 7.85
N ILE A 27 3.77 -20.01 7.42
CA ILE A 27 3.86 -20.37 6.01
C ILE A 27 2.52 -20.91 5.54
N ILE A 28 2.05 -20.36 4.43
CA ILE A 28 0.86 -20.81 3.71
C ILE A 28 1.32 -21.36 2.36
N TYR A 29 1.31 -22.68 2.18
CA TYR A 29 1.79 -23.28 0.95
C TYR A 29 0.71 -24.08 0.22
N GLY A 30 0.95 -24.36 -1.05
CA GLY A 30 0.05 -25.11 -1.93
C GLY A 30 0.23 -24.67 -3.38
N ASP A 31 -0.41 -25.36 -4.31
CA ASP A 31 -0.32 -25.06 -5.73
C ASP A 31 -0.80 -23.66 -6.08
N ASN A 32 -0.47 -23.19 -7.29
CA ASN A 32 -0.95 -21.91 -7.78
C ASN A 32 -2.48 -21.91 -7.92
N ALA A 33 -3.07 -20.72 -7.75
CA ALA A 33 -4.52 -20.50 -7.82
C ALA A 33 -5.37 -21.15 -6.70
N GLN A 34 -4.77 -21.75 -5.68
CA GLN A 34 -5.51 -22.36 -4.55
C GLN A 34 -6.10 -21.32 -3.57
N GLY A 35 -5.69 -20.06 -3.65
CA GLY A 35 -6.26 -18.98 -2.83
C GLY A 35 -5.30 -18.42 -1.77
N LYS A 36 -4.03 -18.83 -1.72
CA LYS A 36 -3.04 -18.34 -0.76
C LYS A 36 -2.97 -16.82 -0.67
N THR A 37 -2.80 -16.14 -1.81
CA THR A 37 -2.79 -14.67 -1.89
C THR A 37 -4.09 -14.03 -1.42
N ASN A 38 -5.23 -14.72 -1.55
CA ASN A 38 -6.52 -14.19 -1.09
C ASN A 38 -6.58 -14.06 0.43
N ILE A 39 -5.88 -14.93 1.17
CA ILE A 39 -5.73 -14.82 2.64
C ILE A 39 -4.95 -13.55 2.98
N LEU A 40 -3.78 -13.35 2.36
CA LEU A 40 -2.98 -12.13 2.57
C LEU A 40 -3.75 -10.87 2.17
N GLU A 41 -4.50 -10.91 1.05
CA GLU A 41 -5.34 -9.80 0.61
C GLU A 41 -6.37 -9.41 1.67
N SER A 42 -7.00 -10.39 2.34
CA SER A 42 -8.00 -10.14 3.39
C SER A 42 -7.40 -9.42 4.60
N ILE A 43 -6.21 -9.82 5.03
CA ILE A 43 -5.47 -9.20 6.13
C ILE A 43 -5.08 -7.75 5.74
N TYR A 44 -4.53 -7.57 4.53
CA TYR A 44 -4.17 -6.25 4.00
C TYR A 44 -5.38 -5.31 3.90
N MET A 45 -6.54 -5.82 3.49
CA MET A 45 -7.77 -5.03 3.43
C MET A 45 -8.20 -4.53 4.81
N CYS A 46 -7.97 -5.29 5.86
CA CYS A 46 -8.25 -4.86 7.23
C CYS A 46 -7.33 -3.76 7.74
N SER A 47 -6.18 -3.51 7.11
CA SER A 47 -5.31 -2.36 7.44
C SER A 47 -5.61 -1.11 6.61
N THR A 48 -5.99 -1.29 5.34
CA THR A 48 -6.06 -0.21 4.35
C THR A 48 -7.45 0.07 3.81
N SER A 49 -8.42 -0.76 4.14
CA SER A 49 -9.78 -0.80 3.58
C SER A 49 -9.85 -1.07 2.06
N LYS A 50 -8.75 -1.42 1.42
CA LYS A 50 -8.68 -1.65 -0.04
C LYS A 50 -7.87 -2.90 -0.35
N SER A 51 -8.21 -3.57 -1.46
CA SER A 51 -7.39 -4.63 -2.02
C SER A 51 -6.06 -4.07 -2.54
N HIS A 52 -4.94 -4.76 -2.26
CA HIS A 52 -3.63 -4.42 -2.84
C HIS A 52 -3.64 -4.55 -4.37
N ARG A 53 -4.43 -5.49 -4.93
CA ARG A 53 -4.63 -5.68 -6.37
C ARG A 53 -5.51 -4.63 -7.03
N GLY A 54 -6.11 -3.69 -6.26
CA GLY A 54 -7.04 -2.69 -6.79
C GLY A 54 -8.42 -3.24 -7.14
N SER A 55 -8.76 -4.47 -6.73
CA SER A 55 -10.08 -5.07 -6.96
C SER A 55 -11.18 -4.25 -6.31
N LYS A 56 -12.32 -4.15 -6.98
CA LYS A 56 -13.54 -3.55 -6.42
C LYS A 56 -14.17 -4.50 -5.39
N ASP A 57 -14.82 -3.96 -4.38
CA ASP A 57 -15.45 -4.75 -3.31
C ASP A 57 -16.37 -5.86 -3.86
N ARG A 58 -17.12 -5.60 -4.93
CA ARG A 58 -17.99 -6.57 -5.60
C ARG A 58 -17.25 -7.77 -6.22
N GLU A 59 -15.98 -7.58 -6.59
CA GLU A 59 -15.13 -8.62 -7.22
C GLU A 59 -14.48 -9.53 -6.18
N ILE A 60 -14.53 -9.12 -4.92
CA ILE A 60 -14.00 -9.84 -3.78
C ILE A 60 -15.02 -10.83 -3.21
N VAL A 61 -16.31 -10.49 -3.30
CA VAL A 61 -17.40 -11.38 -2.89
C VAL A 61 -17.38 -12.65 -3.73
N ARG A 62 -17.46 -13.82 -3.05
CA ARG A 62 -17.43 -15.15 -3.69
C ARG A 62 -18.46 -15.24 -4.82
N PHE A 63 -18.09 -15.95 -5.87
CA PHE A 63 -18.99 -16.18 -6.99
C PHE A 63 -20.23 -16.94 -6.50
N GLY A 64 -21.42 -16.44 -6.82
CA GLY A 64 -22.70 -17.00 -6.33
C GLY A 64 -23.22 -16.40 -5.03
N ALA A 65 -22.37 -15.74 -4.21
CA ALA A 65 -22.80 -15.03 -3.01
C ALA A 65 -23.10 -13.54 -3.28
N ASP A 66 -23.88 -12.89 -2.42
CA ASP A 66 -24.23 -11.46 -2.52
C ASP A 66 -23.40 -10.58 -1.58
N GLU A 67 -22.83 -11.16 -0.56
CA GLU A 67 -22.04 -10.49 0.46
C GLU A 67 -20.89 -11.36 0.97
N SER A 68 -19.91 -10.75 1.58
CA SER A 68 -18.73 -11.39 2.16
C SER A 68 -18.36 -10.75 3.48
N HIS A 69 -17.80 -11.52 4.39
CA HIS A 69 -17.35 -11.06 5.69
C HIS A 69 -15.88 -11.40 5.91
N ILE A 70 -15.15 -10.44 6.46
CA ILE A 70 -13.79 -10.62 6.98
C ILE A 70 -13.82 -10.21 8.45
N LYS A 71 -13.28 -11.06 9.31
CA LYS A 71 -13.04 -10.73 10.72
C LYS A 71 -11.56 -10.98 11.01
N LEU A 72 -10.89 -9.94 11.48
CA LEU A 72 -9.47 -9.99 11.82
C LEU A 72 -9.29 -9.64 13.29
N ASN A 73 -8.59 -10.49 14.04
CA ASN A 73 -8.20 -10.22 15.41
C ASN A 73 -6.71 -9.83 15.45
N VAL A 74 -6.41 -8.72 16.10
CA VAL A 74 -5.08 -8.11 16.18
C VAL A 74 -4.73 -7.81 17.62
N LEU A 75 -3.50 -8.11 18.02
CA LEU A 75 -2.90 -7.69 19.27
C LEU A 75 -1.91 -6.55 19.00
N LYS A 76 -2.12 -5.39 19.65
CA LYS A 76 -1.23 -4.23 19.54
C LYS A 76 -1.00 -3.62 20.91
N HIS A 77 0.26 -3.52 21.34
CA HIS A 77 0.62 -2.99 22.66
C HIS A 77 -0.18 -3.64 23.81
N GLY A 78 -0.41 -4.96 23.75
CA GLY A 78 -1.19 -5.72 24.73
C GLY A 78 -2.70 -5.52 24.65
N MET A 79 -3.22 -4.69 23.74
CA MET A 79 -4.64 -4.48 23.53
C MET A 79 -5.14 -5.28 22.33
N LYS A 80 -6.30 -5.94 22.50
CA LYS A 80 -6.97 -6.68 21.43
C LYS A 80 -7.88 -5.78 20.63
N TYR A 81 -7.76 -5.88 19.31
CA TYR A 81 -8.64 -5.22 18.34
C TYR A 81 -9.29 -6.28 17.47
N ARG A 82 -10.60 -6.16 17.26
CA ARG A 82 -11.34 -6.92 16.26
C ARG A 82 -11.78 -5.98 15.16
N ILE A 83 -11.41 -6.29 13.94
CA ILE A 83 -11.82 -5.58 12.73
C ILE A 83 -12.81 -6.46 11.99
N ASP A 84 -14.02 -5.99 11.80
CA ASP A 84 -15.07 -6.67 11.03
C ASP A 84 -15.31 -5.86 9.74
N MET A 85 -15.21 -6.53 8.57
CA MET A 85 -15.58 -5.95 7.27
C MET A 85 -16.73 -6.72 6.66
N HIS A 86 -17.75 -6.00 6.24
CA HIS A 86 -18.89 -6.55 5.53
C HIS A 86 -18.94 -5.94 4.12
N LEU A 87 -18.63 -6.76 3.12
CA LEU A 87 -18.61 -6.39 1.71
C LEU A 87 -19.93 -6.79 1.06
N LYS A 88 -20.51 -5.91 0.24
CA LYS A 88 -21.75 -6.16 -0.50
C LYS A 88 -21.56 -5.79 -1.97
N LYS A 89 -22.10 -6.60 -2.88
CA LYS A 89 -21.99 -6.34 -4.33
C LYS A 89 -22.55 -4.98 -4.77
N ASN A 90 -23.66 -4.55 -4.17
CA ASN A 90 -24.45 -3.40 -4.62
C ASN A 90 -24.56 -2.28 -3.56
N LYS A 91 -23.78 -2.34 -2.48
CA LYS A 91 -23.78 -1.32 -1.42
C LYS A 91 -22.35 -0.99 -1.00
N THR A 92 -22.20 0.15 -0.33
CA THR A 92 -20.94 0.49 0.34
C THR A 92 -20.66 -0.52 1.44
N LYS A 93 -19.39 -0.92 1.59
CA LYS A 93 -18.95 -1.81 2.66
C LYS A 93 -19.19 -1.20 4.05
N GLY A 94 -19.51 -2.06 5.00
CA GLY A 94 -19.51 -1.74 6.42
C GLY A 94 -18.18 -2.13 7.05
N ILE A 95 -17.67 -1.33 7.97
CA ILE A 95 -16.50 -1.65 8.78
C ILE A 95 -16.82 -1.36 10.24
N ALA A 96 -16.43 -2.26 11.14
CA ALA A 96 -16.54 -2.04 12.57
C ALA A 96 -15.22 -2.40 13.26
N VAL A 97 -14.90 -1.69 14.33
CA VAL A 97 -13.77 -1.97 15.20
C VAL A 97 -14.29 -2.26 16.60
N ASN A 98 -13.98 -3.43 17.15
CA ASN A 98 -14.51 -3.92 18.42
C ASN A 98 -16.04 -3.86 18.51
N GLY A 99 -16.71 -4.16 17.38
CA GLY A 99 -18.16 -4.12 17.26
C GLY A 99 -18.77 -2.73 17.07
N ILE A 100 -17.96 -1.66 17.09
CA ILE A 100 -18.41 -0.27 16.89
C ILE A 100 -18.24 0.08 15.41
N PRO A 101 -19.34 0.38 14.67
CA PRO A 101 -19.25 0.79 13.28
C PRO A 101 -18.45 2.09 13.11
N ILE A 102 -17.49 2.09 12.19
CA ILE A 102 -16.72 3.28 11.82
C ILE A 102 -17.35 3.94 10.59
N LYS A 103 -17.36 5.28 10.56
CA LYS A 103 -17.98 6.05 9.47
C LYS A 103 -16.97 6.40 8.38
N LYS A 104 -15.68 6.46 8.71
CA LYS A 104 -14.62 6.86 7.80
C LYS A 104 -13.48 5.84 7.80
N ALA A 105 -13.01 5.46 6.63
CA ALA A 105 -11.87 4.56 6.50
C ALA A 105 -10.60 5.03 7.23
N VAL A 106 -10.46 6.36 7.44
CA VAL A 106 -9.36 6.96 8.24
C VAL A 106 -9.28 6.39 9.66
N GLU A 107 -10.42 5.98 10.24
CA GLU A 107 -10.48 5.42 11.59
C GLU A 107 -9.86 4.01 11.68
N LEU A 108 -9.79 3.29 10.55
CA LEU A 108 -9.17 1.96 10.44
C LEU A 108 -7.63 2.04 10.44
N PHE A 109 -7.09 3.07 9.78
CA PHE A 109 -5.65 3.21 9.60
C PHE A 109 -4.90 3.38 10.94
N GLY A 110 -3.77 2.69 11.05
CA GLY A 110 -2.93 2.70 12.24
C GLY A 110 -3.41 1.78 13.38
N ILE A 111 -4.49 1.01 13.21
CA ILE A 111 -4.81 -0.12 14.11
C ILE A 111 -3.78 -1.22 13.89
N ILE A 112 -3.55 -1.58 12.64
CA ILE A 112 -2.48 -2.47 12.21
C ILE A 112 -1.70 -1.81 11.08
N ASN A 113 -0.38 -1.90 11.12
CA ASN A 113 0.50 -1.48 10.03
C ASN A 113 1.05 -2.72 9.34
N ILE A 114 0.90 -2.79 8.04
CA ILE A 114 1.28 -3.93 7.21
C ILE A 114 2.30 -3.46 6.18
N VAL A 115 3.40 -4.19 6.07
CA VAL A 115 4.29 -4.10 4.91
C VAL A 115 4.02 -5.32 4.05
N PHE A 116 3.52 -5.08 2.86
CA PHE A 116 3.14 -6.12 1.91
C PHE A 116 4.18 -6.20 0.78
N PHE A 117 4.77 -7.37 0.62
CA PHE A 117 5.67 -7.68 -0.48
C PHE A 117 4.96 -8.57 -1.49
N SER A 118 5.07 -8.22 -2.76
CA SER A 118 4.56 -9.03 -3.87
C SER A 118 5.46 -8.88 -5.11
N PRO A 119 5.37 -9.80 -6.08
CA PRO A 119 6.04 -9.64 -7.37
C PRO A 119 5.67 -8.34 -8.09
N GLU A 120 4.47 -7.81 -7.79
CA GLU A 120 3.96 -6.56 -8.37
C GLU A 120 4.71 -5.31 -7.88
N ASP A 121 5.46 -5.37 -6.77
CA ASP A 121 6.25 -4.24 -6.26
C ASP A 121 7.30 -3.75 -7.27
N LEU A 122 7.75 -4.62 -8.16
CA LEU A 122 8.60 -4.25 -9.28
C LEU A 122 7.97 -3.18 -10.19
N ASN A 123 6.64 -3.09 -10.21
CA ASN A 123 5.89 -2.09 -10.97
C ASN A 123 6.12 -0.66 -10.45
N ILE A 124 6.47 -0.49 -9.18
CA ILE A 124 6.86 0.81 -8.60
C ILE A 124 8.06 1.37 -9.35
N ILE A 125 9.01 0.50 -9.71
CA ILE A 125 10.22 0.89 -10.45
C ILE A 125 9.92 0.99 -11.96
N LYS A 126 9.26 -0.01 -12.55
CA LYS A 126 9.10 -0.16 -14.01
C LYS A 126 7.99 0.69 -14.60
N ASN A 127 6.87 0.80 -13.92
CA ASN A 127 5.65 1.40 -14.47
C ASN A 127 5.64 2.92 -14.38
N GLY A 128 4.51 3.51 -14.74
CA GLY A 128 4.29 4.96 -14.75
C GLY A 128 4.13 5.58 -13.35
N PRO A 129 4.03 6.92 -13.29
CA PRO A 129 3.92 7.68 -12.03
C PRO A 129 2.73 7.29 -11.14
N SER A 130 1.67 6.70 -11.69
CA SER A 130 0.49 6.26 -10.93
C SER A 130 0.83 5.25 -9.83
N GLU A 131 1.70 4.26 -10.14
CA GLU A 131 2.11 3.26 -9.16
C GLU A 131 2.93 3.88 -8.03
N ARG A 132 3.85 4.78 -8.36
CA ARG A 132 4.70 5.47 -7.38
C ARG A 132 3.90 6.41 -6.49
N ARG A 133 2.89 7.12 -7.04
CA ARG A 133 1.97 7.91 -6.20
C ARG A 133 1.13 7.03 -5.29
N ARG A 134 0.60 5.91 -5.83
CA ARG A 134 -0.17 4.95 -5.03
C ARG A 134 0.66 4.40 -3.88
N PHE A 135 1.92 4.05 -4.14
CA PHE A 135 2.87 3.63 -3.13
C PHE A 135 3.03 4.69 -2.04
N MET A 136 3.44 5.94 -2.39
CA MET A 136 3.60 7.03 -1.41
C MET A 136 2.33 7.26 -0.59
N ASP A 137 1.17 7.31 -1.26
CA ASP A 137 -0.10 7.60 -0.59
C ASP A 137 -0.51 6.50 0.37
N MET A 138 -0.24 5.23 0.02
CA MET A 138 -0.58 4.10 0.88
C MET A 138 0.31 4.06 2.12
N GLU A 139 1.63 4.16 1.93
CA GLU A 139 2.58 4.10 3.03
C GLU A 139 2.42 5.30 3.99
N LEU A 140 2.34 6.52 3.45
CA LEU A 140 2.08 7.70 4.27
C LEU A 140 0.74 7.63 5.01
N SER A 141 -0.30 7.09 4.39
CA SER A 141 -1.61 6.94 5.05
C SER A 141 -1.58 5.99 6.23
N GLN A 142 -0.75 4.95 6.19
CA GLN A 142 -0.55 4.04 7.32
C GLN A 142 0.22 4.69 8.47
N LEU A 143 1.13 5.63 8.16
CA LEU A 143 2.02 6.27 9.13
C LEU A 143 1.43 7.55 9.73
N ASP A 144 0.60 8.28 8.96
CA ASP A 144 0.11 9.62 9.34
C ASP A 144 -1.37 9.80 8.98
N LYS A 145 -2.22 9.81 10.01
CA LYS A 145 -3.67 10.06 9.86
C LYS A 145 -3.99 11.47 9.35
N ILE A 146 -3.11 12.46 9.62
CA ILE A 146 -3.29 13.83 9.13
C ILE A 146 -3.04 13.86 7.62
N TYR A 147 -1.98 13.19 7.16
CA TYR A 147 -1.73 13.03 5.72
C TYR A 147 -2.92 12.35 5.02
N LEU A 148 -3.41 11.24 5.55
CA LEU A 148 -4.57 10.53 5.00
C LEU A 148 -5.81 11.44 4.94
N SER A 149 -6.08 12.22 5.99
CA SER A 149 -7.20 13.18 5.99
C SER A 149 -7.05 14.23 4.89
N ASN A 150 -5.84 14.77 4.73
CA ASN A 150 -5.53 15.75 3.68
C ASN A 150 -5.67 15.14 2.29
N LEU A 151 -5.21 13.91 2.09
CA LEU A 151 -5.34 13.18 0.83
C LEU A 151 -6.81 12.94 0.43
N VAL A 152 -7.64 12.53 1.39
CA VAL A 152 -9.09 12.34 1.18
C VAL A 152 -9.76 13.67 0.80
N ASN A 153 -9.44 14.77 1.52
CA ASN A 153 -10.00 16.09 1.23
C ASN A 153 -9.52 16.61 -0.13
N TYR A 154 -8.23 16.46 -0.44
CA TYR A 154 -7.67 16.84 -1.72
C TYR A 154 -8.37 16.14 -2.89
N ASN A 155 -8.53 14.81 -2.81
CA ASN A 155 -9.20 14.04 -3.85
C ASN A 155 -10.68 14.46 -4.02
N LYS A 156 -11.36 14.77 -2.92
CA LYS A 156 -12.73 15.31 -2.96
C LYS A 156 -12.78 16.67 -3.68
N VAL A 157 -11.89 17.59 -3.31
CA VAL A 157 -11.77 18.92 -3.92
C VAL A 157 -11.42 18.79 -5.41
N LEU A 158 -10.44 17.97 -5.77
CA LEU A 158 -10.03 17.70 -7.14
C LEU A 158 -11.20 17.23 -8.01
N ASN A 159 -12.00 16.29 -7.49
CA ASN A 159 -13.17 15.79 -8.20
C ASN A 159 -14.25 16.86 -8.38
N GLN A 160 -14.53 17.68 -7.37
CA GLN A 160 -15.51 18.78 -7.45
C GLN A 160 -15.03 19.87 -8.41
N ARG A 161 -13.75 20.25 -8.32
CA ARG A 161 -13.14 21.19 -9.27
C ARG A 161 -13.25 20.69 -10.71
N ASN A 162 -12.90 19.44 -10.96
CA ASN A 162 -12.98 18.86 -12.30
C ASN A 162 -14.44 18.81 -12.83
N LYS A 163 -15.42 18.61 -11.94
CA LYS A 163 -16.83 18.72 -12.32
C LYS A 163 -17.21 20.16 -12.70
N LEU A 164 -16.82 21.13 -11.87
CA LEU A 164 -17.07 22.54 -12.11
C LEU A 164 -16.39 23.03 -13.42
N LEU A 165 -15.17 22.57 -13.72
CA LEU A 165 -14.48 22.91 -14.97
C LEU A 165 -15.28 22.44 -16.21
N LYS A 166 -15.97 21.31 -16.12
CA LYS A 166 -16.87 20.82 -17.20
C LYS A 166 -18.08 21.72 -17.34
N ASP A 167 -18.67 22.13 -16.22
CA ASP A 167 -19.85 23.02 -16.21
C ASP A 167 -19.49 24.40 -16.79
N ILE A 168 -18.35 24.98 -16.39
CA ILE A 168 -17.83 26.24 -16.94
C ILE A 168 -17.55 26.13 -18.46
N ALA A 169 -16.95 25.04 -18.90
CA ALA A 169 -16.66 24.83 -20.32
C ALA A 169 -17.93 24.69 -21.17
N PHE A 170 -19.04 24.27 -20.59
CA PHE A 170 -20.33 24.15 -21.27
C PHE A 170 -21.13 25.45 -21.25
N SER A 171 -21.22 26.12 -20.10
CA SER A 171 -21.97 27.36 -19.91
C SER A 171 -21.23 28.29 -18.92
N PRO A 172 -20.31 29.13 -19.41
CA PRO A 172 -19.57 30.06 -18.56
C PRO A 172 -20.49 31.06 -17.85
N SER A 173 -20.26 31.27 -16.55
CA SER A 173 -20.92 32.34 -15.78
C SER A 173 -19.98 32.87 -14.70
N GLU A 174 -20.22 34.12 -14.28
CA GLU A 174 -19.45 34.77 -13.22
C GLU A 174 -19.55 33.99 -11.89
N GLN A 175 -20.74 33.50 -11.56
CA GLN A 175 -20.98 32.70 -10.35
C GLN A 175 -20.17 31.39 -10.35
N LEU A 176 -20.05 30.71 -11.49
CA LEU A 176 -19.21 29.51 -11.60
C LEU A 176 -17.72 29.84 -11.46
N MET A 177 -17.28 31.00 -11.97
CA MET A 177 -15.89 31.44 -11.82
C MET A 177 -15.57 31.80 -10.36
N GLN A 178 -16.46 32.48 -9.63
CA GLN A 178 -16.32 32.73 -8.19
C GLN A 178 -16.28 31.41 -7.39
N THR A 179 -17.07 30.40 -7.80
CA THR A 179 -17.04 29.09 -7.17
C THR A 179 -15.70 28.38 -7.45
N LEU A 180 -15.11 28.59 -8.63
CA LEU A 180 -13.81 28.03 -8.97
C LEU A 180 -12.69 28.57 -8.08
N ASP A 181 -12.75 29.87 -7.70
CA ASP A 181 -11.79 30.47 -6.74
C ASP A 181 -11.79 29.71 -5.40
N ILE A 182 -12.97 29.33 -4.90
CA ILE A 182 -13.09 28.58 -3.64
C ILE A 182 -12.46 27.19 -3.76
N TRP A 183 -12.69 26.52 -4.87
CA TRP A 183 -12.08 25.18 -5.09
C TRP A 183 -10.57 25.28 -5.30
N ASP A 184 -10.07 26.32 -5.97
CA ASP A 184 -8.64 26.54 -6.14
C ASP A 184 -7.94 26.76 -4.79
N MET A 185 -8.49 27.61 -3.92
CA MET A 185 -7.96 27.82 -2.56
C MET A 185 -7.89 26.49 -1.76
N GLN A 186 -8.94 25.69 -1.83
CA GLN A 186 -8.97 24.40 -1.12
C GLN A 186 -7.98 23.40 -1.75
N LEU A 187 -7.86 23.37 -3.09
CA LEU A 187 -6.92 22.52 -3.80
C LEU A 187 -5.48 22.82 -3.38
N VAL A 188 -5.12 24.11 -3.36
CA VAL A 188 -3.80 24.59 -2.92
C VAL A 188 -3.55 24.23 -1.46
N LYS A 189 -4.51 24.51 -0.58
CA LYS A 189 -4.42 24.20 0.86
C LYS A 189 -4.06 22.74 1.12
N TYR A 190 -4.87 21.81 0.62
CA TYR A 190 -4.66 20.39 0.87
C TYR A 190 -3.49 19.83 0.06
N GLY A 191 -3.31 20.28 -1.18
CA GLY A 191 -2.22 19.83 -2.04
C GLY A 191 -0.84 20.20 -1.50
N SER A 192 -0.67 21.41 -0.96
CA SER A 192 0.58 21.84 -0.32
C SER A 192 0.97 20.96 0.87
N LEU A 193 -0.02 20.51 1.66
CA LEU A 193 0.23 19.60 2.79
C LEU A 193 0.65 18.20 2.31
N ILE A 194 0.09 17.72 1.20
CA ILE A 194 0.48 16.45 0.57
C ILE A 194 1.92 16.54 0.05
N ILE A 195 2.26 17.57 -0.70
CA ILE A 195 3.61 17.78 -1.26
C ILE A 195 4.66 17.81 -0.13
N LYS A 196 4.39 18.56 0.95
CA LYS A 196 5.27 18.61 2.13
C LYS A 196 5.42 17.23 2.78
N GLY A 197 4.33 16.50 2.96
CA GLY A 197 4.36 15.15 3.56
C GLY A 197 5.17 14.17 2.73
N ARG A 198 5.01 14.17 1.40
CA ARG A 198 5.77 13.31 0.49
C ARG A 198 7.25 13.64 0.48
N LYS A 199 7.62 14.93 0.50
CA LYS A 199 9.01 15.36 0.59
C LYS A 199 9.69 14.82 1.84
N ILE A 200 9.09 15.02 3.01
CA ILE A 200 9.61 14.52 4.29
C ILE A 200 9.70 12.98 4.30
N PHE A 201 8.71 12.29 3.72
CA PHE A 201 8.71 10.83 3.61
C PHE A 201 9.90 10.33 2.78
N ILE A 202 10.15 10.91 1.60
CA ILE A 202 11.26 10.51 0.74
C ILE A 202 12.62 10.87 1.36
N GLU A 203 12.73 11.97 2.08
CA GLU A 203 13.93 12.30 2.85
C GLU A 203 14.23 11.20 3.88
N LYS A 204 13.21 10.75 4.62
CA LYS A 204 13.35 9.64 5.59
C LYS A 204 13.69 8.31 4.91
N ILE A 205 13.05 7.98 3.78
CA ILE A 205 13.39 6.77 3.02
C ILE A 205 14.86 6.80 2.60
N ASN A 206 15.37 7.94 2.12
CA ASN A 206 16.76 8.05 1.70
C ASN A 206 17.78 7.83 2.84
N THR A 207 17.44 8.16 4.09
CA THR A 207 18.33 7.88 5.23
C THR A 207 18.47 6.38 5.53
N ILE A 208 17.54 5.56 5.04
CA ILE A 208 17.48 4.11 5.32
C ILE A 208 17.88 3.29 4.08
N ILE A 209 17.35 3.65 2.92
CA ILE A 209 17.46 2.83 1.70
C ILE A 209 18.91 2.69 1.22
N SER A 210 19.72 3.72 1.40
CA SER A 210 21.13 3.72 0.96
C SER A 210 21.94 2.63 1.67
N ASP A 211 21.79 2.49 2.99
CA ASP A 211 22.47 1.44 3.76
C ASP A 211 21.96 0.04 3.41
N ILE A 212 20.65 -0.15 3.30
CA ILE A 212 20.05 -1.42 2.91
C ILE A 212 20.52 -1.86 1.53
N HIS A 213 20.49 -0.94 0.56
CA HIS A 213 20.89 -1.23 -0.82
C HIS A 213 22.39 -1.54 -0.91
N SER A 214 23.22 -0.80 -0.22
CA SER A 214 24.67 -1.02 -0.14
C SER A 214 24.96 -2.43 0.40
N ARG A 215 24.29 -2.85 1.47
CA ARG A 215 24.45 -4.21 2.03
C ARG A 215 23.97 -5.30 1.06
N LEU A 216 22.88 -5.07 0.34
CA LEU A 216 22.35 -6.00 -0.68
C LEU A 216 23.28 -6.16 -1.89
N THR A 217 24.05 -5.12 -2.24
CA THR A 217 24.90 -5.08 -3.43
C THR A 217 26.38 -5.22 -3.11
N GLY A 218 26.74 -5.51 -1.84
CA GLY A 218 28.14 -5.60 -1.41
C GLY A 218 28.91 -4.28 -1.50
N GLY A 219 28.22 -3.14 -1.40
CA GLY A 219 28.82 -1.80 -1.45
C GLY A 219 29.12 -1.27 -2.86
N ILE A 220 28.71 -1.99 -3.91
CA ILE A 220 29.03 -1.64 -5.31
C ILE A 220 28.07 -0.55 -5.84
N GLU A 221 26.83 -0.55 -5.37
CA GLU A 221 25.79 0.36 -5.86
C GLU A 221 25.31 1.30 -4.75
N ASN A 222 25.08 2.54 -5.13
CA ASN A 222 24.45 3.55 -4.27
C ASN A 222 23.10 3.93 -4.86
N ILE A 223 22.02 3.79 -4.05
CA ILE A 223 20.66 4.15 -4.46
C ILE A 223 20.23 5.48 -3.85
N LYS A 224 19.47 6.26 -4.64
CA LYS A 224 18.80 7.48 -4.20
C LYS A 224 17.40 7.55 -4.77
N VAL A 225 16.43 7.91 -3.94
CA VAL A 225 15.04 8.18 -4.37
C VAL A 225 14.82 9.69 -4.43
N CYS A 226 14.44 10.18 -5.59
CA CYS A 226 14.17 11.61 -5.80
C CYS A 226 12.67 11.85 -5.90
N TYR A 227 12.13 12.72 -5.05
CA TYR A 227 10.77 13.21 -5.19
C TYR A 227 10.73 14.31 -6.24
N VAL A 228 9.86 14.15 -7.23
CA VAL A 228 9.65 15.09 -8.34
C VAL A 228 8.22 15.62 -8.24
N PRO A 229 8.00 16.72 -7.51
CA PRO A 229 6.70 17.36 -7.46
C PRO A 229 6.38 17.99 -8.83
N ASP A 230 5.11 17.92 -9.24
CA ASP A 230 4.63 18.63 -10.44
C ASP A 230 4.68 20.16 -10.27
N VAL A 231 4.60 20.61 -9.02
CA VAL A 231 4.65 22.03 -8.66
C VAL A 231 5.29 22.21 -7.28
N ASP A 232 6.11 23.25 -7.12
CA ASP A 232 6.62 23.62 -5.79
C ASP A 232 5.51 24.20 -4.91
N VAL A 233 5.61 23.99 -3.60
CA VAL A 233 4.61 24.49 -2.64
C VAL A 233 4.46 26.00 -2.69
N ASN A 234 5.55 26.74 -2.90
CA ASN A 234 5.54 28.19 -2.91
C ASN A 234 4.88 28.77 -4.17
N ASP A 235 4.95 28.05 -5.27
CA ASP A 235 4.42 28.49 -6.57
C ASP A 235 3.03 27.90 -6.86
N PHE A 236 2.51 27.03 -5.99
CA PHE A 236 1.33 26.23 -6.28
C PHE A 236 0.06 27.06 -6.52
N GLU A 237 -0.15 28.11 -5.75
CA GLU A 237 -1.31 29.00 -5.93
C GLU A 237 -1.24 29.72 -7.28
N GLU A 238 -0.08 30.25 -7.62
CA GLU A 238 0.15 30.95 -8.90
C GLU A 238 0.00 30.00 -10.09
N GLU A 239 0.60 28.81 -10.01
CA GLU A 239 0.51 27.78 -11.06
C GLU A 239 -0.93 27.29 -11.29
N VAL A 240 -1.72 27.12 -10.23
CA VAL A 240 -3.15 26.76 -10.36
C VAL A 240 -3.92 27.90 -11.04
N ARG A 241 -3.66 29.16 -10.67
CA ARG A 241 -4.28 30.33 -11.27
C ARG A 241 -3.92 30.46 -12.76
N ASN A 242 -2.64 30.33 -13.10
CA ASN A 242 -2.14 30.42 -14.46
C ASN A 242 -2.64 29.26 -15.35
N SER A 243 -2.89 28.09 -14.78
CA SER A 243 -3.40 26.94 -15.54
C SER A 243 -4.90 26.99 -15.84
N ARG A 244 -5.69 27.89 -15.24
CA ARG A 244 -7.16 27.92 -15.30
C ARG A 244 -7.73 27.82 -16.71
N GLN A 245 -7.25 28.63 -17.63
CA GLN A 245 -7.75 28.62 -19.02
C GLN A 245 -7.53 27.28 -19.70
N LYS A 246 -6.37 26.67 -19.45
CA LYS A 246 -6.02 25.33 -19.92
C LYS A 246 -6.89 24.27 -19.26
N ASP A 247 -7.11 24.36 -17.95
CA ASP A 247 -7.93 23.45 -17.19
C ASP A 247 -9.40 23.47 -17.64
N ILE A 248 -9.96 24.65 -17.90
CA ILE A 248 -11.30 24.81 -18.45
C ILE A 248 -11.40 24.16 -19.85
N LYS A 249 -10.43 24.45 -20.72
CA LYS A 249 -10.38 23.90 -22.07
C LYS A 249 -10.34 22.36 -22.07
N TYR A 250 -9.51 21.76 -21.22
CA TYR A 250 -9.36 20.31 -21.12
C TYR A 250 -10.30 19.66 -20.10
N LYS A 251 -11.07 20.45 -19.35
CA LYS A 251 -12.06 19.98 -18.35
C LYS A 251 -11.45 19.14 -17.23
N VAL A 252 -10.17 19.40 -16.88
CA VAL A 252 -9.40 18.65 -15.91
C VAL A 252 -8.32 19.53 -15.27
N THR A 253 -8.09 19.35 -13.97
CA THR A 253 -7.02 20.02 -13.23
C THR A 253 -5.65 19.52 -13.70
N GLY A 254 -4.81 20.43 -14.19
CA GLY A 254 -3.50 20.10 -14.76
C GLY A 254 -2.35 20.14 -13.77
N LYS A 255 -2.50 20.85 -12.63
CA LYS A 255 -1.43 21.11 -11.67
C LYS A 255 -1.71 20.56 -10.28
N GLY A 256 -0.69 19.99 -9.63
CA GLY A 256 -0.76 19.54 -8.23
C GLY A 256 -0.29 18.12 -7.98
N PRO A 257 -0.33 17.66 -6.71
CA PRO A 257 0.27 16.39 -6.28
C PRO A 257 -0.29 15.13 -6.95
N HIS A 258 -1.44 15.19 -7.60
CA HIS A 258 -1.96 14.10 -8.44
C HIS A 258 -1.16 13.91 -9.74
N LYS A 259 -0.15 14.73 -10.01
CA LYS A 259 0.81 14.64 -11.13
C LYS A 259 2.23 14.34 -10.70
N ASP A 260 2.54 14.34 -9.41
CA ASP A 260 3.88 14.06 -8.88
C ASP A 260 4.44 12.71 -9.33
N ASP A 261 5.76 12.59 -9.23
CA ASP A 261 6.48 11.38 -9.53
C ASP A 261 7.63 11.10 -8.54
N LEU A 262 8.18 9.89 -8.61
CA LEU A 262 9.46 9.50 -8.01
C LEU A 262 10.43 9.03 -9.10
N ILE A 263 11.70 9.32 -8.90
CA ILE A 263 12.79 8.77 -9.71
C ILE A 263 13.72 7.98 -8.78
N PHE A 264 14.06 6.77 -9.18
CA PHE A 264 15.05 5.93 -8.50
C PHE A 264 16.35 5.99 -9.29
N LEU A 265 17.42 6.40 -8.62
CA LEU A 265 18.75 6.48 -9.20
C LEU A 265 19.66 5.44 -8.58
N ILE A 266 20.41 4.71 -9.39
CA ILE A 266 21.54 3.87 -8.96
C ILE A 266 22.79 4.43 -9.62
N ASN A 267 23.78 4.82 -8.81
CA ASN A 267 25.00 5.48 -9.27
C ASN A 267 24.68 6.62 -10.25
N ASP A 268 23.72 7.48 -9.85
CA ASP A 268 23.17 8.64 -10.58
C ASP A 268 22.44 8.33 -11.91
N ASN A 269 22.22 7.07 -12.24
CA ASN A 269 21.47 6.65 -13.43
C ASN A 269 20.05 6.27 -13.10
N ASP A 270 19.07 6.74 -13.89
CA ASP A 270 17.64 6.39 -13.75
C ASP A 270 17.43 4.88 -13.95
N VAL A 271 17.08 4.18 -12.86
CA VAL A 271 16.90 2.73 -12.82
C VAL A 271 15.80 2.25 -13.76
N ARG A 272 14.76 3.05 -13.94
CA ARG A 272 13.66 2.72 -14.85
C ARG A 272 14.12 2.67 -16.31
N LYS A 273 15.01 3.58 -16.71
CA LYS A 273 15.45 3.73 -18.10
C LYS A 273 16.67 2.87 -18.42
N TYR A 274 17.61 2.80 -17.49
CA TYR A 274 18.95 2.27 -17.74
C TYR A 274 19.32 1.10 -16.84
N GLY A 275 18.51 0.85 -15.78
CA GLY A 275 18.79 -0.25 -14.84
C GLY A 275 18.56 -1.63 -15.45
N SER A 276 19.46 -2.56 -15.17
CA SER A 276 19.28 -3.98 -15.46
C SER A 276 18.08 -4.54 -14.68
N GLN A 277 17.55 -5.69 -15.10
CA GLN A 277 16.46 -6.35 -14.36
C GLN A 277 16.87 -6.67 -12.91
N GLY A 278 18.14 -7.07 -12.70
CA GLY A 278 18.69 -7.30 -11.36
C GLY A 278 18.68 -6.03 -10.51
N GLN A 279 19.11 -4.90 -11.06
CA GLN A 279 19.09 -3.59 -10.39
C GLN A 279 17.67 -3.15 -10.05
N GLN A 280 16.73 -3.31 -10.96
CA GLN A 280 15.32 -2.97 -10.72
C GLN A 280 14.72 -3.81 -9.60
N ARG A 281 15.00 -5.13 -9.54
CA ARG A 281 14.56 -6.02 -8.46
C ARG A 281 15.22 -5.65 -7.12
N THR A 282 16.52 -5.35 -7.13
CA THR A 282 17.23 -4.93 -5.91
C THR A 282 16.71 -3.59 -5.40
N ALA A 283 16.42 -2.62 -6.28
CA ALA A 283 15.85 -1.34 -5.91
C ALA A 283 14.46 -1.51 -5.28
N ALA A 284 13.59 -2.34 -5.85
CA ALA A 284 12.28 -2.65 -5.30
C ALA A 284 12.39 -3.31 -3.92
N LEU A 285 13.26 -4.31 -3.77
CA LEU A 285 13.51 -4.98 -2.49
C LEU A 285 14.06 -4.00 -1.44
N SER A 286 15.04 -3.17 -1.81
CA SER A 286 15.60 -2.15 -0.91
C SER A 286 14.54 -1.16 -0.43
N LEU A 287 13.65 -0.73 -1.33
CA LEU A 287 12.54 0.14 -0.99
C LEU A 287 11.61 -0.51 0.04
N LYS A 288 11.19 -1.74 -0.22
CA LYS A 288 10.27 -2.48 0.66
C LYS A 288 10.89 -2.78 2.03
N LEU A 289 12.17 -3.13 2.09
CA LEU A 289 12.88 -3.29 3.36
C LEU A 289 13.00 -1.96 4.12
N SER A 290 13.15 -0.85 3.39
CA SER A 290 13.19 0.49 4.00
C SER A 290 11.84 0.88 4.62
N GLU A 291 10.72 0.40 4.08
CA GLU A 291 9.40 0.60 4.68
C GLU A 291 9.31 -0.05 6.06
N ILE A 292 9.84 -1.27 6.23
CA ILE A 292 9.85 -1.97 7.53
C ILE A 292 10.55 -1.09 8.58
N GLU A 293 11.76 -0.63 8.25
CA GLU A 293 12.56 0.19 9.17
C GLU A 293 11.90 1.55 9.43
N LEU A 294 11.29 2.16 8.41
CA LEU A 294 10.56 3.41 8.57
C LEU A 294 9.34 3.25 9.48
N VAL A 295 8.57 2.16 9.34
CA VAL A 295 7.44 1.87 10.24
C VAL A 295 7.93 1.72 11.68
N LYS A 296 8.99 0.95 11.92
CA LYS A 296 9.60 0.81 13.26
C LYS A 296 9.98 2.15 13.85
N LEU A 297 10.62 3.02 13.07
CA LEU A 297 11.06 4.35 13.51
C LEU A 297 9.91 5.29 13.85
N VAL A 298 8.84 5.27 13.04
CA VAL A 298 7.72 6.22 13.18
C VAL A 298 6.70 5.74 14.20
N ILE A 299 6.32 4.47 14.14
CA ILE A 299 5.27 3.88 14.98
C ILE A 299 5.83 3.36 16.30
N LYS A 300 7.15 3.11 16.38
CA LYS A 300 7.85 2.50 17.53
C LYS A 300 7.27 1.13 17.91
N ASP A 301 6.88 0.38 16.90
CA ASP A 301 6.38 -0.98 16.95
C ASP A 301 6.75 -1.70 15.66
N THR A 302 6.72 -3.04 15.64
CA THR A 302 6.99 -3.81 14.45
C THR A 302 5.74 -3.92 13.57
N PRO A 303 5.81 -3.71 12.23
CA PRO A 303 4.69 -4.01 11.34
C PRO A 303 4.43 -5.51 11.28
N VAL A 304 3.30 -5.92 10.73
CA VAL A 304 3.11 -7.29 10.26
C VAL A 304 3.59 -7.37 8.81
N LEU A 305 4.37 -8.39 8.49
CA LEU A 305 4.95 -8.59 7.18
C LEU A 305 4.15 -9.65 6.42
N LEU A 306 3.68 -9.30 5.24
CA LEU A 306 3.01 -10.21 4.32
C LEU A 306 3.90 -10.41 3.09
N LEU A 307 4.31 -11.65 2.81
CA LEU A 307 5.16 -12.01 1.67
C LEU A 307 4.36 -12.91 0.71
N ASP A 308 3.96 -12.37 -0.44
CA ASP A 308 3.17 -13.11 -1.43
C ASP A 308 4.08 -13.64 -2.55
N ASP A 309 4.48 -14.89 -2.44
CA ASP A 309 5.30 -15.64 -3.41
C ASP A 309 6.62 -14.96 -3.84
N VAL A 310 7.16 -14.10 -2.94
CA VAL A 310 8.32 -13.25 -3.25
C VAL A 310 9.63 -14.02 -3.25
N LEU A 311 9.76 -15.03 -2.39
CA LEU A 311 11.03 -15.75 -2.23
C LEU A 311 11.42 -16.49 -3.51
N SER A 312 10.46 -17.03 -4.24
CA SER A 312 10.69 -17.73 -5.52
C SER A 312 11.29 -16.82 -6.61
N GLU A 313 11.12 -15.51 -6.50
CA GLU A 313 11.65 -14.53 -7.46
C GLU A 313 13.04 -13.98 -7.10
N LEU A 314 13.55 -14.31 -5.92
CA LEU A 314 14.83 -13.83 -5.41
C LEU A 314 15.92 -14.89 -5.54
N ASP A 315 17.12 -14.47 -5.86
CA ASP A 315 18.30 -15.33 -5.72
C ASP A 315 18.64 -15.56 -4.24
N SER A 316 19.46 -16.59 -3.98
CA SER A 316 19.80 -17.04 -2.62
C SER A 316 20.37 -15.92 -1.73
N ASN A 317 21.14 -14.97 -2.29
CA ASN A 317 21.69 -13.86 -1.49
C ASN A 317 20.61 -12.90 -1.03
N ARG A 318 19.68 -12.53 -1.92
CA ARG A 318 18.55 -11.66 -1.59
C ARG A 318 17.54 -12.36 -0.67
N GLN A 319 17.29 -13.67 -0.87
CA GLN A 319 16.46 -14.47 0.04
C GLN A 319 17.06 -14.46 1.45
N ASN A 320 18.33 -14.76 1.61
CA ASN A 320 19.03 -14.76 2.90
C ASN A 320 18.99 -13.37 3.56
N PHE A 321 19.18 -12.31 2.78
CA PHE A 321 19.11 -10.95 3.29
C PHE A 321 17.71 -10.60 3.80
N LEU A 322 16.67 -10.92 3.04
CA LEU A 322 15.27 -10.72 3.44
C LEU A 322 14.95 -11.50 4.72
N ILE A 323 15.29 -12.78 4.77
CA ILE A 323 15.05 -13.66 5.92
C ILE A 323 15.74 -13.12 7.17
N ASN A 324 17.00 -12.69 7.06
CA ASN A 324 17.74 -12.11 8.19
C ASN A 324 17.19 -10.73 8.62
N SER A 325 16.53 -10.01 7.71
CA SER A 325 15.93 -8.69 8.02
C SER A 325 14.58 -8.81 8.71
N ILE A 326 13.91 -9.96 8.64
CA ILE A 326 12.59 -10.21 9.25
C ILE A 326 12.71 -10.23 10.78
N GLY A 327 13.74 -10.90 11.34
CA GLY A 327 13.96 -10.96 12.80
C GLY A 327 12.71 -11.46 13.55
N ASP A 328 12.29 -10.70 14.57
CA ASP A 328 11.12 -11.01 15.41
C ASP A 328 9.81 -10.43 14.86
N ILE A 329 9.76 -10.04 13.59
CA ILE A 329 8.55 -9.49 12.97
C ILE A 329 7.60 -10.65 12.63
N GLN A 330 6.33 -10.54 13.04
CA GLN A 330 5.34 -11.50 12.56
C GLN A 330 5.28 -11.47 11.04
N THR A 331 5.55 -12.63 10.44
CA THR A 331 5.62 -12.77 9.00
C THR A 331 4.66 -13.85 8.54
N ILE A 332 3.83 -13.55 7.55
CA ILE A 332 2.93 -14.51 6.89
C ILE A 332 3.37 -14.61 5.44
N VAL A 333 3.84 -15.80 5.05
CA VAL A 333 4.47 -16.05 3.75
C VAL A 333 3.58 -17.00 2.95
N THR A 334 3.36 -16.70 1.68
CA THR A 334 2.81 -17.67 0.73
C THR A 334 3.90 -18.21 -0.18
N CYS A 335 3.82 -19.49 -0.52
CA CYS A 335 4.75 -20.18 -1.44
C CYS A 335 4.08 -21.38 -2.11
N THR A 336 4.75 -21.92 -3.13
CA THR A 336 4.31 -23.14 -3.81
C THR A 336 4.83 -24.41 -3.15
N GLY A 337 5.97 -24.33 -2.46
CA GLY A 337 6.60 -25.47 -1.76
C GLY A 337 7.42 -25.02 -0.56
N LEU A 338 7.83 -25.98 0.27
CA LEU A 338 8.56 -25.72 1.52
C LEU A 338 10.09 -25.81 1.36
N GLU A 339 10.59 -26.28 0.21
CA GLU A 339 12.01 -26.56 -0.01
C GLU A 339 12.91 -25.34 0.19
N GLU A 340 12.45 -24.16 -0.22
CA GLU A 340 13.21 -22.91 -0.08
C GLU A 340 13.43 -22.52 1.38
N PHE A 341 12.47 -22.80 2.26
CA PHE A 341 12.54 -22.48 3.69
C PHE A 341 13.42 -23.46 4.46
N ILE A 342 13.36 -24.74 4.09
CA ILE A 342 14.20 -25.79 4.68
C ILE A 342 15.67 -25.50 4.33
N ASN A 343 15.97 -25.16 3.09
CA ASN A 343 17.31 -24.85 2.62
C ASN A 343 17.89 -23.60 3.29
N ASN A 344 17.08 -22.61 3.58
CA ASN A 344 17.50 -21.34 4.21
C ASN A 344 17.47 -21.38 5.74
N ARG A 345 17.20 -22.53 6.39
CA ARG A 345 17.18 -22.73 7.86
C ARG A 345 16.27 -21.72 8.58
N MET A 346 15.19 -21.31 7.97
CA MET A 346 14.22 -20.40 8.58
C MET A 346 13.50 -21.11 9.73
N ASN A 347 13.40 -20.48 10.89
CA ASN A 347 12.60 -20.98 12.01
C ASN A 347 11.12 -20.85 11.65
N ILE A 348 10.50 -21.94 11.22
CA ILE A 348 9.08 -21.98 10.88
C ILE A 348 8.29 -22.31 12.14
N ASN A 349 7.30 -21.48 12.47
CA ASN A 349 6.51 -21.66 13.67
C ASN A 349 5.15 -22.29 13.39
N LYS A 350 4.58 -22.06 12.20
CA LYS A 350 3.29 -22.64 11.81
C LYS A 350 3.20 -22.81 10.29
N ILE A 351 2.64 -23.94 9.88
CA ILE A 351 2.49 -24.30 8.47
C ILE A 351 1.02 -24.58 8.17
N PHE A 352 0.55 -24.03 7.05
CA PHE A 352 -0.79 -24.22 6.53
C PHE A 352 -0.71 -24.70 5.08
N LYS A 353 -1.36 -25.80 4.79
CA LYS A 353 -1.55 -26.27 3.42
C LYS A 353 -2.88 -25.80 2.88
N VAL A 354 -2.87 -25.19 1.69
CA VAL A 354 -4.08 -24.74 1.01
C VAL A 354 -4.33 -25.60 -0.21
N THR A 355 -5.53 -26.20 -0.25
CA THR A 355 -5.97 -27.04 -1.38
C THR A 355 -7.46 -26.76 -1.61
N ASP A 356 -7.83 -26.36 -2.83
CA ASP A 356 -9.22 -26.11 -3.26
C ASP A 356 -10.05 -25.23 -2.32
N GLY A 357 -9.44 -24.15 -1.81
CA GLY A 357 -10.12 -23.24 -0.86
C GLY A 357 -10.29 -23.80 0.55
N HIS A 358 -9.63 -24.90 0.88
CA HIS A 358 -9.56 -25.46 2.22
C HIS A 358 -8.16 -25.32 2.79
N VAL A 359 -8.08 -25.08 4.10
CA VAL A 359 -6.81 -24.93 4.82
C VAL A 359 -6.70 -26.01 5.86
N VAL A 360 -5.57 -26.73 5.83
CA VAL A 360 -5.21 -27.75 6.82
C VAL A 360 -3.97 -27.27 7.56
N ASN A 361 -4.01 -27.33 8.89
CA ASN A 361 -2.81 -27.12 9.72
C ASN A 361 -1.91 -28.36 9.59
N GLU A 362 -0.67 -28.15 9.21
CA GLU A 362 0.39 -29.16 9.28
C GLU A 362 1.36 -28.71 10.38
N ASN A 363 1.32 -29.37 11.53
CA ASN A 363 2.24 -29.10 12.66
C ASN A 363 3.60 -29.74 12.44
#